data_3b8e20877056cff12df3fcd72ea6f381
#
_entry.id   3b8e20877056cff12df3fcd72ea6f381
#
_cell.length_a   1.000
_cell.length_b   1.000
_cell.length_c   1.000
_cell.angle_alpha   90.00
_cell.angle_beta   90.00
_cell.angle_gamma   90.00
#
_symmetry.space_group_name_H-M   'P 1'
#
loop_
_entity.id
_entity.type
_entity.pdbx_description
1 polymer ?
#
loop_
_entity_poly.entity_id
_entity_poly.type
_entity_poly.pdbx_seq_one_letter_code
_entity_poly.pdbx_strand_id
1 'polypeptide(L)'
;LSEDEDVELQPIELQPLLNAELAAVRDSFPDAQFHVSGELSDVSVLANEMLSSVFRNILENAVRHNDKETPEITISCEEDSESVRVRIADNGPGIPDNQKEQIFGKGEKGLDSAWSGIGLYLVHLLTEQYGGDVWVEDNDPNGSVFVVELPIS
;
A
#
# COMPACT_ATOMS: atom_id res chain seq x y z
N LEU A 1 -27.25 11.45 8.86
CA LEU A 1 -26.77 10.84 7.66
C LEU A 1 -25.28 10.97 7.50
N SER A 2 -24.66 9.89 7.29
CA SER A 2 -23.22 9.85 7.12
C SER A 2 -22.88 9.82 5.63
N GLU A 3 -21.94 10.64 5.23
CA GLU A 3 -21.46 10.58 3.86
C GLU A 3 -20.78 9.27 3.57
N ASP A 4 -20.29 8.60 4.60
CA ASP A 4 -19.66 7.31 4.41
C ASP A 4 -20.63 6.30 3.84
N GLU A 5 -21.89 6.46 4.17
CA GLU A 5 -22.89 5.54 3.66
C GLU A 5 -23.13 5.72 2.18
N ASP A 6 -22.68 6.85 1.66
CA ASP A 6 -22.87 7.15 0.25
C ASP A 6 -21.69 6.74 -0.59
N VAL A 7 -20.64 6.16 0.02
CA VAL A 7 -19.51 5.69 -0.75
C VAL A 7 -19.96 4.50 -1.57
N GLU A 8 -19.89 4.65 -2.87
CA GLU A 8 -20.28 3.57 -3.77
C GLU A 8 -19.07 2.76 -4.12
N LEU A 9 -19.16 1.47 -3.86
CA LEU A 9 -18.10 0.54 -4.21
C LEU A 9 -18.53 -0.22 -5.44
N GLN A 10 -17.56 -0.51 -6.29
CA GLN A 10 -17.80 -1.23 -7.51
C GLN A 10 -16.64 -2.18 -7.73
N PRO A 11 -16.82 -3.18 -8.57
CA PRO A 11 -15.70 -4.06 -8.88
C PRO A 11 -14.64 -3.28 -9.65
N ILE A 12 -13.43 -3.33 -9.14
CA ILE A 12 -12.27 -2.70 -9.76
C ILE A 12 -11.28 -3.82 -10.06
N GLU A 13 -10.81 -3.88 -11.30
CA GLU A 13 -9.83 -4.88 -11.68
C GLU A 13 -8.48 -4.53 -11.08
N LEU A 14 -7.97 -5.42 -10.26
CA LEU A 14 -6.77 -5.13 -9.49
C LEU A 14 -5.51 -5.12 -10.34
N GLN A 15 -5.35 -6.11 -11.21
CA GLN A 15 -4.12 -6.27 -11.95
C GLN A 15 -3.80 -5.08 -12.85
N PRO A 16 -4.74 -4.60 -13.68
CA PRO A 16 -4.42 -3.42 -14.50
C PRO A 16 -4.13 -2.19 -13.66
N LEU A 17 -4.83 -2.05 -12.54
CA LEU A 17 -4.62 -0.89 -11.68
C LEU A 17 -3.23 -0.93 -11.07
N LEU A 18 -2.80 -2.08 -10.57
CA LEU A 18 -1.46 -2.22 -10.01
C LEU A 18 -0.39 -1.98 -11.07
N ASN A 19 -0.60 -2.52 -12.27
CA ASN A 19 0.37 -2.31 -13.34
C ASN A 19 0.50 -0.84 -13.71
N ALA A 20 -0.62 -0.12 -13.71
CA ALA A 20 -0.58 1.30 -14.03
C ALA A 20 0.18 2.08 -12.97
N GLU A 21 -0.04 1.76 -11.70
CA GLU A 21 0.65 2.46 -10.63
C GLU A 21 2.13 2.12 -10.61
N LEU A 22 2.48 0.88 -10.90
CA LEU A 22 3.88 0.51 -11.00
C LEU A 22 4.58 1.28 -12.12
N ALA A 23 3.92 1.42 -13.26
CA ALA A 23 4.50 2.18 -14.35
C ALA A 23 4.74 3.64 -13.95
N ALA A 24 3.78 4.22 -13.23
CA ALA A 24 3.89 5.61 -12.82
C ALA A 24 5.03 5.82 -11.83
N VAL A 25 5.17 4.92 -10.84
CA VAL A 25 6.23 5.12 -9.86
C VAL A 25 7.60 4.79 -10.43
N ARG A 26 7.69 3.85 -11.35
CA ARG A 26 8.96 3.61 -12.04
C ARG A 26 9.43 4.85 -12.77
N ASP A 27 8.49 5.54 -13.37
CA ASP A 27 8.80 6.75 -14.11
C ASP A 27 9.23 7.88 -13.17
N SER A 28 8.56 7.97 -12.02
CA SER A 28 8.83 9.03 -11.06
C SER A 28 10.12 8.81 -10.27
N PHE A 29 10.53 7.57 -10.09
CA PHE A 29 11.69 7.23 -9.27
C PHE A 29 12.64 6.34 -10.04
N PRO A 30 13.37 6.92 -11.00
CA PRO A 30 14.22 6.09 -11.87
C PRO A 30 15.37 5.40 -11.16
N ASP A 31 15.75 5.87 -9.98
CA ASP A 31 16.84 5.24 -9.23
C ASP A 31 16.37 4.07 -8.40
N ALA A 32 15.07 3.86 -8.27
CA ALA A 32 14.54 2.74 -7.52
C ALA A 32 14.23 1.60 -8.47
N GLN A 33 14.27 0.38 -7.95
CA GLN A 33 13.94 -0.80 -8.73
C GLN A 33 12.66 -1.42 -8.18
N PHE A 34 11.74 -1.71 -9.08
CA PHE A 34 10.45 -2.29 -8.72
C PHE A 34 10.35 -3.65 -9.39
N HIS A 35 10.11 -4.67 -8.58
CA HIS A 35 10.02 -6.05 -9.04
C HIS A 35 8.65 -6.60 -8.73
N VAL A 36 8.15 -7.47 -9.59
CA VAL A 36 6.92 -8.21 -9.32
C VAL A 36 7.33 -9.65 -9.09
N SER A 37 7.01 -10.18 -7.93
CA SER A 37 7.32 -11.56 -7.59
C SER A 37 6.10 -12.42 -7.91
N GLY A 38 6.25 -13.34 -8.85
CA GLY A 38 5.13 -14.12 -9.31
C GLY A 38 4.23 -13.31 -10.22
N GLU A 39 2.95 -13.60 -10.16
CA GLU A 39 1.96 -12.91 -10.97
C GLU A 39 1.05 -12.09 -10.08
N LEU A 40 0.70 -10.90 -10.55
CA LEU A 40 -0.30 -10.10 -9.84
C LEU A 40 -1.66 -10.76 -10.00
N SER A 41 -2.43 -10.73 -8.92
CA SER A 41 -3.73 -11.41 -8.90
C SER A 41 -4.69 -10.76 -9.89
N ASP A 42 -5.32 -11.62 -10.69
CA ASP A 42 -6.27 -11.18 -11.70
C ASP A 42 -7.67 -11.32 -11.13
N VAL A 43 -7.99 -10.46 -10.17
CA VAL A 43 -9.27 -10.48 -9.49
C VAL A 43 -9.81 -9.06 -9.46
N SER A 44 -11.11 -8.95 -9.22
CA SER A 44 -11.74 -7.67 -8.97
C SER A 44 -12.00 -7.52 -7.49
N VAL A 45 -11.83 -6.32 -6.99
CA VAL A 45 -12.07 -6.01 -5.59
C VAL A 45 -13.12 -4.94 -5.51
N LEU A 46 -13.82 -4.89 -4.39
CA LEU A 46 -14.84 -3.86 -4.16
C LEU A 46 -14.15 -2.60 -3.66
N ALA A 47 -14.14 -1.57 -4.50
CA ALA A 47 -13.45 -0.33 -4.19
C ALA A 47 -14.02 0.76 -5.06
N ASN A 48 -13.27 1.85 -5.17
CA ASN A 48 -13.63 2.94 -6.07
C ASN A 48 -12.35 3.46 -6.71
N GLU A 49 -12.46 4.58 -7.40
CA GLU A 49 -11.33 5.10 -8.16
C GLU A 49 -10.17 5.53 -7.27
N MET A 50 -10.40 5.74 -5.99
CA MET A 50 -9.33 6.11 -5.07
C MET A 50 -8.41 4.95 -4.72
N LEU A 51 -8.73 3.75 -5.18
CA LEU A 51 -7.86 2.61 -4.90
C LEU A 51 -6.46 2.83 -5.47
N SER A 52 -6.35 3.51 -6.60
CA SER A 52 -5.03 3.80 -7.16
C SER A 52 -4.19 4.64 -6.19
N SER A 53 -4.83 5.55 -5.46
CA SER A 53 -4.12 6.36 -4.47
C SER A 53 -3.59 5.52 -3.33
N VAL A 54 -4.30 4.47 -2.95
CA VAL A 54 -3.82 3.57 -1.90
C VAL A 54 -2.47 3.01 -2.27
N PHE A 55 -2.37 2.43 -3.47
CA PHE A 55 -1.12 1.80 -3.86
C PHE A 55 -0.03 2.81 -4.18
N ARG A 56 -0.41 3.94 -4.79
CA ARG A 56 0.59 4.97 -5.06
C ARG A 56 1.23 5.48 -3.79
N ASN A 57 0.43 5.74 -2.77
CA ASN A 57 0.97 6.24 -1.51
C ASN A 57 1.93 5.25 -0.87
N ILE A 58 1.58 3.98 -0.90
CA ILE A 58 2.45 2.97 -0.29
C ILE A 58 3.73 2.82 -1.10
N LEU A 59 3.62 2.77 -2.42
CA LEU A 59 4.81 2.62 -3.27
C LEU A 59 5.75 3.81 -3.12
N GLU A 60 5.20 5.02 -3.08
CA GLU A 60 6.03 6.20 -2.90
C GLU A 60 6.68 6.23 -1.54
N ASN A 61 5.96 5.80 -0.51
CA ASN A 61 6.56 5.75 0.81
C ASN A 61 7.71 4.76 0.87
N ALA A 62 7.58 3.63 0.17
CA ALA A 62 8.63 2.64 0.16
C ALA A 62 9.92 3.19 -0.42
N VAL A 63 9.82 4.12 -1.36
CA VAL A 63 11.01 4.76 -1.94
C VAL A 63 11.51 5.88 -1.04
N ARG A 64 10.60 6.76 -0.60
CA ARG A 64 11.01 7.97 0.11
C ARG A 64 11.61 7.70 1.46
N HIS A 65 11.19 6.63 2.12
CA HIS A 65 11.71 6.29 3.44
C HIS A 65 12.76 5.20 3.36
N ASN A 66 13.35 5.02 2.20
CA ASN A 66 14.41 4.06 2.00
C ASN A 66 15.76 4.76 2.11
N ASP A 67 16.72 4.10 2.76
CA ASP A 67 18.03 4.68 2.99
C ASP A 67 19.11 4.06 2.12
N LYS A 68 18.75 3.23 1.16
CA LYS A 68 19.72 2.61 0.27
C LYS A 68 19.94 3.46 -0.96
N GLU A 69 21.11 3.32 -1.57
CA GLU A 69 21.38 4.00 -2.83
C GLU A 69 20.41 3.54 -3.91
N THR A 70 20.10 2.27 -3.92
CA THR A 70 19.14 1.71 -4.85
C THR A 70 18.02 1.09 -4.06
N PRO A 71 16.94 1.84 -3.84
CA PRO A 71 15.77 1.23 -3.20
C PRO A 71 15.23 0.11 -4.07
N GLU A 72 14.90 -1.02 -3.44
CA GLU A 72 14.32 -2.15 -4.12
C GLU A 72 12.98 -2.46 -3.51
N ILE A 73 11.97 -2.45 -4.32
CA ILE A 73 10.59 -2.67 -3.88
C ILE A 73 10.05 -3.85 -4.64
N THR A 74 9.52 -4.83 -3.93
CA THR A 74 8.97 -6.03 -4.53
C THR A 74 7.50 -6.12 -4.22
N ILE A 75 6.68 -6.31 -5.24
CA ILE A 75 5.24 -6.41 -5.11
C ILE A 75 4.84 -7.85 -5.38
N SER A 76 4.00 -8.39 -4.52
CA SER A 76 3.45 -9.72 -4.71
C SER A 76 2.00 -9.74 -4.26
N CYS A 77 1.27 -10.74 -4.72
CA CYS A 77 -0.14 -10.91 -4.37
C CYS A 77 -0.38 -12.32 -3.89
N GLU A 78 -1.28 -12.44 -2.93
CA GLU A 78 -1.82 -13.71 -2.48
C GLU A 78 -3.33 -13.58 -2.44
N GLU A 79 -4.03 -14.64 -2.79
CA GLU A 79 -5.47 -14.57 -2.72
C GLU A 79 -6.04 -15.87 -2.17
N ASP A 80 -7.18 -15.76 -1.51
CA ASP A 80 -8.00 -16.91 -1.17
C ASP A 80 -9.38 -16.67 -1.76
N SER A 81 -10.37 -17.44 -1.32
CA SER A 81 -11.68 -17.34 -1.94
C SER A 81 -12.41 -16.04 -1.60
N GLU A 82 -11.94 -15.30 -0.59
CA GLU A 82 -12.68 -14.14 -0.11
C GLU A 82 -11.90 -12.86 -0.24
N SER A 83 -10.59 -12.91 -0.22
CA SER A 83 -9.80 -11.69 -0.20
C SER A 83 -8.50 -11.86 -0.96
N VAL A 84 -7.89 -10.73 -1.26
CA VAL A 84 -6.58 -10.67 -1.87
C VAL A 84 -5.70 -9.79 -1.00
N ARG A 85 -4.44 -10.20 -0.86
CA ARG A 85 -3.44 -9.41 -0.15
C ARG A 85 -2.39 -8.98 -1.12
N VAL A 86 -2.12 -7.70 -1.13
CA VAL A 86 -1.03 -7.13 -1.93
C VAL A 86 0.08 -6.77 -0.95
N ARG A 87 1.25 -7.34 -1.19
CA ARG A 87 2.41 -7.12 -0.34
C ARG A 87 3.40 -6.26 -1.08
N ILE A 88 3.85 -5.20 -0.42
CA ILE A 88 4.81 -4.27 -0.99
C ILE A 88 5.98 -4.23 -0.03
N ALA A 89 7.06 -4.90 -0.41
CA ALA A 89 8.23 -5.10 0.43
C ALA A 89 9.36 -4.19 -0.04
N ASP A 90 10.07 -3.58 0.91
CA ASP A 90 11.21 -2.74 0.59
C ASP A 90 12.44 -3.22 1.33
N ASN A 91 13.60 -2.69 0.93
CA ASN A 91 14.88 -3.02 1.55
C ASN A 91 15.39 -1.88 2.41
N GLY A 92 14.50 -1.06 2.94
CA GLY A 92 14.87 0.10 3.72
C GLY A 92 15.22 -0.23 5.16
N PRO A 93 15.15 0.77 6.03
CA PRO A 93 15.59 0.58 7.42
C PRO A 93 14.58 -0.15 8.30
N GLY A 94 13.35 -0.31 7.81
CA GLY A 94 12.33 -0.94 8.64
C GLY A 94 11.65 0.07 9.54
N ILE A 95 10.67 -0.41 10.28
CA ILE A 95 9.89 0.44 11.17
C ILE A 95 9.86 -0.24 12.53
N PRO A 96 10.21 0.48 13.59
CA PRO A 96 10.15 -0.12 14.92
C PRO A 96 8.74 -0.59 15.27
N ASP A 97 8.65 -1.66 16.05
CA ASP A 97 7.36 -2.25 16.38
C ASP A 97 6.42 -1.25 17.02
N ASN A 98 6.97 -0.37 17.88
CA ASN A 98 6.11 0.59 18.57
C ASN A 98 5.63 1.71 17.67
N GLN A 99 6.06 1.73 16.41
CA GLN A 99 5.61 2.74 15.46
C GLN A 99 4.74 2.16 14.36
N LYS A 100 4.63 0.84 14.27
CA LYS A 100 3.96 0.23 13.13
C LYS A 100 2.50 0.62 13.02
N GLU A 101 1.82 0.81 14.14
CA GLU A 101 0.44 1.28 14.08
C GLU A 101 0.36 2.78 13.96
N GLN A 102 1.34 3.48 14.51
CA GLN A 102 1.30 4.94 14.52
C GLN A 102 1.45 5.54 13.15
N ILE A 103 2.13 4.86 12.23
CA ILE A 103 2.35 5.43 10.91
C ILE A 103 1.05 5.56 10.12
N PHE A 104 0.03 4.81 10.52
CA PHE A 104 -1.29 4.94 9.89
C PHE A 104 -2.23 5.85 10.70
N GLY A 105 -1.71 6.48 11.71
CA GLY A 105 -2.54 7.22 12.63
C GLY A 105 -2.97 8.56 12.08
N LYS A 106 -3.54 9.34 12.96
CA LYS A 106 -4.29 10.49 12.57
C LYS A 106 -3.46 11.73 12.34
N GLY A 107 -2.19 11.61 12.33
CA GLY A 107 -1.37 12.74 11.99
C GLY A 107 -0.76 13.49 13.14
N GLU A 108 -1.36 13.49 14.32
CA GLU A 108 -0.71 14.20 15.39
C GLU A 108 0.63 13.58 15.73
N LYS A 109 0.72 12.26 15.61
CA LYS A 109 2.00 11.60 15.77
C LYS A 109 2.85 11.74 14.53
N GLY A 110 2.21 11.73 13.38
CA GLY A 110 2.93 11.80 12.15
C GLY A 110 3.65 13.10 11.93
N LEU A 111 3.20 14.15 12.60
CA LEU A 111 3.82 15.45 12.40
C LEU A 111 5.28 15.47 12.75
N ASP A 112 5.70 14.61 13.66
CA ASP A 112 7.07 14.61 14.13
C ASP A 112 7.88 13.46 13.58
N SER A 113 7.34 12.70 12.64
CA SER A 113 8.06 11.55 12.15
C SER A 113 8.26 11.64 10.65
N ALA A 114 9.19 10.82 10.16
CA ALA A 114 9.41 10.72 8.73
C ALA A 114 8.19 10.17 8.02
N TRP A 115 7.27 9.54 8.76
CA TRP A 115 6.07 8.96 8.19
C TRP A 115 4.88 9.89 8.27
N SER A 116 5.14 11.16 8.59
CA SER A 116 4.08 12.13 8.72
C SER A 116 3.38 12.32 7.40
N GLY A 117 2.18 12.83 7.51
CA GLY A 117 1.46 13.19 6.33
C GLY A 117 0.16 12.44 6.23
N ILE A 118 -0.58 12.85 5.25
CA ILE A 118 -1.92 12.35 5.07
C ILE A 118 -1.92 11.02 4.34
N GLY A 119 -0.83 10.74 3.59
CA GLY A 119 -0.84 9.60 2.69
C GLY A 119 -1.19 8.28 3.34
N LEU A 120 -0.49 7.91 4.40
CA LEU A 120 -0.76 6.62 5.03
C LEU A 120 -2.05 6.64 5.84
N TYR A 121 -2.40 7.78 6.40
CA TYR A 121 -3.69 7.88 7.06
C TYR A 121 -4.82 7.71 6.05
N LEU A 122 -4.68 8.31 4.88
CA LEU A 122 -5.66 8.16 3.83
C LEU A 122 -5.75 6.70 3.37
N VAL A 123 -4.61 6.02 3.26
CA VAL A 123 -4.61 4.61 2.92
C VAL A 123 -5.44 3.83 3.93
N HIS A 124 -5.24 4.11 5.20
CA HIS A 124 -5.98 3.43 6.26
C HIS A 124 -7.48 3.68 6.13
N LEU A 125 -7.87 4.94 5.94
CA LEU A 125 -9.28 5.27 5.81
C LEU A 125 -9.92 4.60 4.61
N LEU A 126 -9.23 4.63 3.48
CA LEU A 126 -9.80 4.06 2.27
C LEU A 126 -9.94 2.55 2.37
N THR A 127 -8.93 1.88 2.91
CA THR A 127 -9.03 0.43 3.03
C THR A 127 -10.15 0.03 3.98
N GLU A 128 -10.36 0.81 5.03
CA GLU A 128 -11.49 0.54 5.91
C GLU A 128 -12.83 0.70 5.18
N GLN A 129 -12.94 1.73 4.36
CA GLN A 129 -14.16 1.94 3.58
C GLN A 129 -14.42 0.79 2.63
N TYR A 130 -13.37 0.17 2.13
CA TYR A 130 -13.52 -0.98 1.21
C TYR A 130 -13.78 -2.28 1.94
N GLY A 131 -13.78 -2.26 3.27
CA GLY A 131 -13.97 -3.48 4.04
C GLY A 131 -12.73 -4.31 4.18
N GLY A 132 -11.58 -3.72 3.92
CA GLY A 132 -10.29 -4.38 4.02
C GLY A 132 -9.46 -3.85 5.16
N ASP A 133 -8.15 -4.04 5.04
CA ASP A 133 -7.25 -3.64 6.11
C ASP A 133 -5.87 -3.35 5.51
N VAL A 134 -5.08 -2.62 6.26
CA VAL A 134 -3.69 -2.35 5.88
C VAL A 134 -2.84 -2.43 7.13
N TRP A 135 -1.65 -3.04 6.98
CA TRP A 135 -0.72 -3.11 8.11
C TRP A 135 0.69 -3.23 7.54
N VAL A 136 1.67 -3.19 8.44
CA VAL A 136 3.08 -3.29 8.06
C VAL A 136 3.74 -4.38 8.90
N GLU A 137 4.62 -5.14 8.26
CA GLU A 137 5.39 -6.21 8.87
C GLU A 137 6.87 -5.97 8.59
N ASP A 138 7.72 -6.66 9.33
CA ASP A 138 9.15 -6.60 9.05
C ASP A 138 9.48 -7.41 7.81
N ASN A 139 10.43 -6.91 7.04
CA ASN A 139 10.99 -7.66 5.93
C ASN A 139 12.30 -8.32 6.36
N ASP A 140 12.69 -9.33 5.66
CA ASP A 140 13.88 -10.11 5.98
C ASP A 140 14.83 -10.01 4.81
N PRO A 141 16.08 -9.61 5.01
CA PRO A 141 16.77 -9.37 6.29
C PRO A 141 16.50 -8.01 6.88
N ASN A 142 16.05 -7.03 6.10
CA ASN A 142 15.71 -5.72 6.64
C ASN A 142 14.67 -5.08 5.74
N GLY A 143 14.05 -4.03 6.26
CA GLY A 143 13.01 -3.31 5.53
C GLY A 143 11.64 -3.59 6.09
N SER A 144 10.65 -3.23 5.33
CA SER A 144 9.25 -3.34 5.73
C SER A 144 8.43 -3.97 4.62
N VAL A 145 7.33 -4.59 5.01
CA VAL A 145 6.34 -5.11 4.07
C VAL A 145 5.01 -4.47 4.42
N PHE A 146 4.48 -3.67 3.51
CA PHE A 146 3.14 -3.14 3.66
C PHE A 146 2.17 -4.12 3.01
N VAL A 147 1.11 -4.46 3.74
CA VAL A 147 0.13 -5.44 3.29
C VAL A 147 -1.22 -4.76 3.21
N VAL A 148 -1.84 -4.84 2.04
CA VAL A 148 -3.19 -4.34 1.83
C VAL A 148 -4.07 -5.54 1.55
N GLU A 149 -5.09 -5.72 2.38
CA GLU A 149 -6.03 -6.84 2.21
C GLU A 149 -7.37 -6.27 1.78
N LEU A 150 -7.92 -6.79 0.70
CA LEU A 150 -9.15 -6.29 0.13
C LEU A 150 -10.10 -7.44 -0.17
N PRO A 151 -11.40 -7.25 0.08
CA PRO A 151 -12.37 -8.27 -0.29
C PRO A 151 -12.47 -8.40 -1.80
N ILE A 152 -12.55 -9.62 -2.27
CA ILE A 152 -12.78 -9.91 -3.68
C ILE A 152 -14.27 -9.69 -3.97
N SER A 153 -14.53 -9.02 -5.09
CA SER A 153 -15.91 -8.72 -5.44
C SER A 153 -16.65 -9.93 -5.99
#